data_27579de118907627a4437675ebc3224c
#
_entry.id   27579de118907627a4437675ebc3224c
#
_cell.length_a   1.000
_cell.length_b   1.000
_cell.length_c   1.000
_cell.angle_alpha   90.00
_cell.angle_beta   90.00
_cell.angle_gamma   90.00
#
_symmetry.space_group_name_H-M   'P 1'
#
loop_
_entity.id
_entity.type
_entity.pdbx_description
1 polymer ?
#
loop_
_entity_poly.entity_id
_entity_poly.type
_entity_poly.pdbx_seq_one_letter_code
_entity_poly.pdbx_strand_id
1 'polypeptide(L)'
;MKFKTTLILFGVAIVLFAFVYAFELRKPKDEKKSKNIETMLNISKDKLSRIEITYTAPKNSTLNLSKNNNDQWQSQSSLESKPTPKAIHDTITNALEKNIFDTVKEPSGLDEYGLFKPRVTVMFYFKDGTHRKIMLGSEVPIGNYVYIKEESTPDIYMVPASIVEDFTKLLQEPENEKKQ
;
A
#
# COMPACT_ATOMS: atom_id res chain seq x y z
N MET A 1 -27.18 2.33 56.17
CA MET A 1 -26.19 3.17 55.42
C MET A 1 -26.67 4.61 55.45
N LYS A 2 -25.77 5.55 55.79
CA LYS A 2 -26.19 6.93 56.07
C LYS A 2 -26.47 7.65 54.77
N PHE A 3 -27.68 8.10 54.57
CA PHE A 3 -28.18 8.81 53.37
C PHE A 3 -27.21 9.92 52.89
N LYS A 4 -26.51 10.56 53.80
CA LYS A 4 -25.48 11.58 53.54
C LYS A 4 -24.29 11.04 52.74
N THR A 5 -23.83 9.80 52.99
CA THR A 5 -22.69 9.20 52.29
C THR A 5 -23.04 8.86 50.84
N THR A 6 -24.27 8.41 50.61
CA THR A 6 -24.76 8.12 49.24
C THR A 6 -24.89 9.41 48.42
N LEU A 7 -25.31 10.50 49.03
CA LEU A 7 -25.47 11.80 48.37
C LEU A 7 -24.11 12.42 48.00
N ILE A 8 -23.09 12.23 48.85
CA ILE A 8 -21.70 12.64 48.56
C ILE A 8 -21.11 11.82 47.42
N LEU A 9 -21.29 10.50 47.42
CA LEU A 9 -20.83 9.62 46.33
C LEU A 9 -21.48 9.99 45.01
N PHE A 10 -22.77 10.30 44.99
CA PHE A 10 -23.48 10.73 43.81
C PHE A 10 -22.96 12.07 43.25
N GLY A 11 -22.67 13.02 44.14
CA GLY A 11 -22.03 14.29 43.77
C GLY A 11 -20.66 14.11 43.13
N VAL A 12 -19.81 13.24 43.71
CA VAL A 12 -18.49 12.92 43.14
C VAL A 12 -18.62 12.25 41.76
N ALA A 13 -19.58 11.34 41.63
CA ALA A 13 -19.83 10.70 40.31
C ALA A 13 -20.25 11.70 39.23
N ILE A 14 -21.11 12.68 39.57
CA ILE A 14 -21.50 13.74 38.62
C ILE A 14 -20.30 14.61 38.22
N VAL A 15 -19.44 14.98 39.18
CA VAL A 15 -18.25 15.78 38.88
C VAL A 15 -17.28 15.02 37.99
N LEU A 16 -17.05 13.72 38.25
CA LEU A 16 -16.21 12.88 37.40
C LEU A 16 -16.81 12.74 36.01
N PHE A 17 -18.11 12.54 35.92
CA PHE A 17 -18.78 12.43 34.61
C PHE A 17 -18.71 13.74 33.82
N ALA A 18 -18.90 14.88 34.46
CA ALA A 18 -18.74 16.19 33.85
C ALA A 18 -17.30 16.47 33.44
N PHE A 19 -16.32 16.00 34.22
CA PHE A 19 -14.90 16.13 33.89
C PHE A 19 -14.54 15.27 32.65
N VAL A 20 -14.95 14.00 32.64
CA VAL A 20 -14.73 13.10 31.51
C VAL A 20 -15.43 13.66 30.27
N TYR A 21 -16.67 14.09 30.38
CA TYR A 21 -17.44 14.68 29.28
C TYR A 21 -16.77 15.94 28.73
N ALA A 22 -16.32 16.85 29.59
CA ALA A 22 -15.61 18.06 29.17
C ALA A 22 -14.24 17.75 28.56
N PHE A 23 -13.55 16.69 29.05
CA PHE A 23 -12.27 16.27 28.49
C PHE A 23 -12.44 15.57 27.14
N GLU A 24 -13.50 14.80 26.96
CA GLU A 24 -13.81 14.12 25.71
C GLU A 24 -14.29 15.10 24.63
N LEU A 25 -15.01 16.16 25.02
CA LEU A 25 -15.39 17.25 24.12
C LEU A 25 -14.22 18.22 23.81
N ARG A 26 -13.21 18.29 24.71
CA ARG A 26 -12.00 19.08 24.49
C ARG A 26 -10.87 18.33 23.81
N LYS A 27 -10.98 17.02 23.64
CA LYS A 27 -10.17 16.38 22.60
C LYS A 27 -10.49 17.20 21.35
N PRO A 28 -9.49 17.86 20.71
CA PRO A 28 -9.73 18.38 19.39
C PRO A 28 -10.43 17.22 18.70
N LYS A 29 -11.61 17.45 18.17
CA LYS A 29 -12.08 16.62 17.09
C LYS A 29 -10.86 16.65 16.18
N ASP A 30 -10.04 15.58 16.27
CA ASP A 30 -9.27 15.21 15.11
C ASP A 30 -10.35 15.30 14.06
N GLU A 31 -10.30 16.42 13.37
CA GLU A 31 -11.07 16.53 12.16
C GLU A 31 -10.93 15.14 11.60
N LYS A 32 -12.05 14.45 11.48
CA LYS A 32 -12.16 13.52 10.39
C LYS A 32 -11.84 14.42 9.20
N LYS A 33 -10.53 14.70 9.03
CA LYS A 33 -9.95 14.86 7.72
C LYS A 33 -10.59 13.67 7.05
N SER A 34 -11.61 13.93 6.28
CA SER A 34 -11.95 13.09 5.18
C SER A 34 -10.54 12.68 4.74
N LYS A 35 -10.08 11.50 5.19
CA LYS A 35 -8.84 10.95 4.73
C LYS A 35 -9.14 10.93 3.25
N ASN A 36 -8.66 11.94 2.55
CA ASN A 36 -8.46 11.81 1.13
C ASN A 36 -7.68 10.54 1.10
N ILE A 37 -8.35 9.46 0.70
CA ILE A 37 -7.76 8.14 0.65
C ILE A 37 -6.67 8.34 -0.37
N GLU A 38 -5.47 8.69 0.12
CA GLU A 38 -4.32 8.86 -0.74
C GLU A 38 -4.04 7.47 -1.26
N THR A 39 -4.47 7.25 -2.49
CA THR A 39 -3.99 6.09 -3.23
C THR A 39 -2.49 6.19 -3.23
N MET A 40 -1.84 5.09 -2.86
CA MET A 40 -0.42 4.98 -2.60
C MET A 40 0.47 5.74 -3.58
N LEU A 41 0.07 5.84 -4.84
CA LEU A 41 0.95 6.35 -5.88
C LEU A 41 0.42 7.57 -6.63
N ASN A 42 -0.86 7.90 -6.53
CA ASN A 42 -1.48 8.96 -7.33
C ASN A 42 -0.98 8.96 -8.80
N ILE A 43 -0.81 7.75 -9.35
CA ILE A 43 -0.31 7.52 -10.72
C ILE A 43 -1.50 7.39 -11.66
N SER A 44 -1.54 8.27 -12.67
CA SER A 44 -2.51 8.15 -13.76
C SER A 44 -2.06 7.02 -14.71
N LYS A 45 -2.89 5.98 -14.83
CA LYS A 45 -2.63 4.80 -15.70
C LYS A 45 -2.41 5.19 -17.16
N ASP A 46 -3.06 6.25 -17.63
CA ASP A 46 -2.98 6.72 -19.01
C ASP A 46 -1.63 7.34 -19.36
N LYS A 47 -0.91 7.82 -18.33
CA LYS A 47 0.43 8.40 -18.48
C LYS A 47 1.53 7.34 -18.50
N LEU A 48 1.25 6.11 -18.07
CA LEU A 48 2.24 5.04 -18.07
C LEU A 48 2.54 4.54 -19.48
N SER A 49 3.82 4.33 -19.77
CA SER A 49 4.33 3.78 -21.03
C SER A 49 4.96 2.40 -20.84
N ARG A 50 5.72 2.20 -19.73
CA ARG A 50 6.42 0.96 -19.43
C ARG A 50 6.46 0.75 -17.93
N ILE A 51 6.50 -0.52 -17.51
CA ILE A 51 6.70 -0.93 -16.12
C ILE A 51 7.76 -2.03 -16.11
N GLU A 52 8.70 -1.94 -15.20
CA GLU A 52 9.70 -2.98 -14.94
C GLU A 52 9.53 -3.45 -13.51
N ILE A 53 9.36 -4.75 -13.32
CA ILE A 53 9.16 -5.37 -12.02
C ILE A 53 10.30 -6.33 -11.79
N THR A 54 11.12 -6.05 -10.76
CA THR A 54 12.22 -6.92 -10.35
C THR A 54 11.84 -7.62 -9.05
N TYR A 55 11.91 -8.95 -9.07
CA TYR A 55 11.66 -9.82 -7.93
C TYR A 55 12.99 -10.36 -7.39
N THR A 56 13.17 -10.29 -6.07
CA THR A 56 14.36 -10.83 -5.41
C THR A 56 14.11 -12.24 -4.88
N ALA A 57 12.85 -12.58 -4.56
CA ALA A 57 12.46 -13.90 -4.04
C ALA A 57 11.10 -14.32 -4.65
N PRO A 58 10.87 -15.64 -4.89
CA PRO A 58 11.73 -16.81 -4.59
C PRO A 58 12.87 -17.00 -5.59
N LYS A 59 12.85 -16.33 -6.73
CA LYS A 59 13.89 -16.38 -7.77
C LYS A 59 14.08 -14.98 -8.34
N ASN A 60 15.34 -14.54 -8.43
CA ASN A 60 15.66 -13.29 -9.11
C ASN A 60 15.13 -13.32 -10.54
N SER A 61 14.20 -12.45 -10.84
CA SER A 61 13.61 -12.33 -12.15
C SER A 61 13.15 -10.90 -12.42
N THR A 62 13.17 -10.51 -13.67
CA THR A 62 12.69 -9.19 -14.10
C THR A 62 11.62 -9.37 -15.17
N LEU A 63 10.49 -8.73 -14.95
CA LEU A 63 9.37 -8.67 -15.87
C LEU A 63 9.29 -7.27 -16.48
N ASN A 64 9.41 -7.19 -17.79
CA ASN A 64 9.26 -5.94 -18.53
C ASN A 64 7.90 -5.90 -19.23
N LEU A 65 7.13 -4.88 -18.90
CA LEU A 65 5.81 -4.63 -19.47
C LEU A 65 5.85 -3.29 -20.22
N SER A 66 5.32 -3.26 -21.44
CA SER A 66 5.20 -2.02 -22.21
C SER A 66 3.85 -1.93 -22.91
N LYS A 67 3.42 -0.73 -23.22
CA LYS A 67 2.24 -0.51 -24.05
C LYS A 67 2.62 -0.56 -25.54
N ASN A 68 1.79 -1.22 -26.34
CA ASN A 68 1.91 -1.19 -27.79
C ASN A 68 1.26 0.08 -28.39
N ASN A 69 1.28 0.21 -29.73
CA ASN A 69 0.70 1.34 -30.45
C ASN A 69 -0.81 1.51 -30.23
N ASN A 70 -1.50 0.45 -29.78
CA ASN A 70 -2.93 0.45 -29.46
C ASN A 70 -3.19 0.68 -27.95
N ASP A 71 -2.19 1.17 -27.19
CA ASP A 71 -2.24 1.41 -25.73
C ASP A 71 -2.53 0.14 -24.89
N GLN A 72 -2.29 -1.06 -25.46
CA GLN A 72 -2.47 -2.34 -24.77
C GLN A 72 -1.17 -2.82 -24.17
N TRP A 73 -1.24 -3.34 -22.93
CA TRP A 73 -0.09 -3.91 -22.23
C TRP A 73 0.40 -5.19 -22.89
N GLN A 74 1.72 -5.30 -23.01
CA GLN A 74 2.41 -6.48 -23.50
C GLN A 74 3.61 -6.80 -22.62
N SER A 75 3.88 -8.11 -22.41
CA SER A 75 5.09 -8.57 -21.74
C SER A 75 6.21 -8.74 -22.75
N GLN A 76 7.37 -8.13 -22.48
CA GLN A 76 8.61 -8.30 -23.24
C GLN A 76 9.59 -9.27 -22.52
N SER A 77 9.11 -10.00 -21.51
CA SER A 77 9.95 -10.89 -20.73
C SER A 77 10.29 -12.17 -21.49
N SER A 78 11.48 -12.73 -21.17
CA SER A 78 11.92 -14.08 -21.58
C SER A 78 11.35 -15.19 -20.71
N LEU A 79 10.34 -14.91 -19.87
CA LEU A 79 9.65 -15.91 -19.08
C LEU A 79 8.99 -16.96 -19.99
N GLU A 80 9.02 -18.22 -19.59
CA GLU A 80 8.37 -19.32 -20.31
C GLU A 80 6.88 -19.10 -20.47
N SER A 81 6.27 -18.48 -19.46
CA SER A 81 4.88 -18.05 -19.49
C SER A 81 4.79 -16.52 -19.48
N LYS A 82 4.01 -15.96 -20.41
CA LYS A 82 3.78 -14.52 -20.50
C LYS A 82 2.39 -14.18 -19.96
N PRO A 83 2.29 -13.21 -19.03
CA PRO A 83 0.99 -12.77 -18.55
C PRO A 83 0.15 -12.19 -19.70
N THR A 84 -1.14 -12.42 -19.67
CA THR A 84 -2.08 -11.88 -20.68
C THR A 84 -2.22 -10.36 -20.52
N PRO A 85 -2.54 -9.61 -21.60
CA PRO A 85 -2.78 -8.16 -21.51
C PRO A 85 -3.81 -7.79 -20.43
N LYS A 86 -4.85 -8.61 -20.28
CA LYS A 86 -5.87 -8.44 -19.24
C LYS A 86 -5.29 -8.60 -17.84
N ALA A 87 -4.53 -9.68 -17.59
CA ALA A 87 -3.91 -9.93 -16.29
C ALA A 87 -2.96 -8.78 -15.90
N ILE A 88 -2.18 -8.26 -16.86
CA ILE A 88 -1.32 -7.09 -16.63
C ILE A 88 -2.15 -5.87 -16.27
N HIS A 89 -3.20 -5.58 -17.03
CA HIS A 89 -4.08 -4.42 -16.77
C HIS A 89 -4.72 -4.49 -15.39
N ASP A 90 -5.28 -5.64 -15.03
CA ASP A 90 -5.97 -5.87 -13.75
C ASP A 90 -4.99 -5.73 -12.58
N THR A 91 -3.80 -6.33 -12.68
CA THR A 91 -2.76 -6.23 -11.65
C THR A 91 -2.31 -4.79 -11.43
N ILE A 92 -2.00 -4.06 -12.51
CA ILE A 92 -1.58 -2.66 -12.42
C ILE A 92 -2.70 -1.82 -11.78
N THR A 93 -3.95 -2.03 -12.19
CA THR A 93 -5.10 -1.34 -11.64
C THR A 93 -5.23 -1.59 -10.14
N ASN A 94 -5.23 -2.85 -9.72
CA ASN A 94 -5.34 -3.23 -8.32
C ASN A 94 -4.20 -2.67 -7.48
N ALA A 95 -2.96 -2.71 -7.98
CA ALA A 95 -1.79 -2.19 -7.27
C ALA A 95 -1.85 -0.67 -7.09
N LEU A 96 -2.25 0.08 -8.13
CA LEU A 96 -2.34 1.54 -8.08
C LEU A 96 -3.51 2.05 -7.24
N GLU A 97 -4.54 1.24 -7.02
CA GLU A 97 -5.72 1.59 -6.22
C GLU A 97 -5.57 1.27 -4.73
N LYS A 98 -4.44 0.66 -4.31
CA LYS A 98 -4.20 0.40 -2.87
C LYS A 98 -4.06 1.69 -2.09
N ASN A 99 -4.75 1.73 -0.97
CA ASN A 99 -4.72 2.88 -0.07
C ASN A 99 -3.57 2.75 0.92
N ILE A 100 -2.99 3.89 1.30
CA ILE A 100 -2.06 3.97 2.42
C ILE A 100 -2.88 3.76 3.71
N PHE A 101 -2.45 2.79 4.51
CA PHE A 101 -3.01 2.54 5.83
C PHE A 101 -2.38 3.45 6.88
N ASP A 102 -1.04 3.53 6.87
CA ASP A 102 -0.27 4.35 7.80
C ASP A 102 1.07 4.76 7.18
N THR A 103 1.77 5.69 7.82
CA THR A 103 3.02 6.26 7.33
C THR A 103 4.04 6.37 8.46
N VAL A 104 5.22 5.79 8.24
CA VAL A 104 6.40 6.01 9.08
C VAL A 104 7.15 7.22 8.54
N LYS A 105 7.14 8.29 9.29
CA LYS A 105 7.85 9.53 8.94
C LYS A 105 9.29 9.49 9.41
N GLU A 106 10.20 9.93 8.55
CA GLU A 106 11.63 10.07 8.85
C GLU A 106 12.23 8.79 9.48
N PRO A 107 12.14 7.63 8.81
CA PRO A 107 12.65 6.38 9.34
C PRO A 107 14.17 6.46 9.56
N SER A 108 14.65 5.88 10.67
CA SER A 108 16.08 5.89 11.03
C SER A 108 16.94 4.98 10.15
N GLY A 109 16.33 4.07 9.40
CA GLY A 109 17.00 3.13 8.49
C GLY A 109 16.00 2.40 7.61
N LEU A 110 16.49 1.57 6.71
CA LEU A 110 15.67 0.80 5.77
C LEU A 110 15.69 -0.71 6.09
N ASP A 111 16.65 -1.19 6.90
CA ASP A 111 16.85 -2.61 7.16
C ASP A 111 15.67 -3.24 7.90
N GLU A 112 15.18 -2.57 8.94
CA GLU A 112 14.07 -3.05 9.77
C GLU A 112 12.74 -3.18 8.99
N TYR A 113 12.62 -2.45 7.88
CA TYR A 113 11.45 -2.49 6.99
C TYR A 113 11.65 -3.44 5.79
N GLY A 114 12.82 -4.10 5.71
CA GLY A 114 13.17 -4.95 4.57
C GLY A 114 13.35 -4.19 3.25
N LEU A 115 13.58 -2.88 3.33
CA LEU A 115 13.69 -1.98 2.17
C LEU A 115 15.13 -1.79 1.68
N PHE A 116 16.12 -2.24 2.45
CA PHE A 116 17.51 -2.30 2.00
C PHE A 116 17.70 -3.40 0.93
N LYS A 117 16.97 -4.52 1.07
CA LYS A 117 16.87 -5.60 0.07
C LYS A 117 15.39 -5.89 -0.19
N PRO A 118 14.70 -5.06 -0.98
CA PRO A 118 13.27 -5.19 -1.20
C PRO A 118 12.94 -6.52 -1.89
N ARG A 119 11.79 -7.10 -1.54
CA ARG A 119 11.27 -8.35 -2.16
C ARG A 119 10.88 -8.12 -3.61
N VAL A 120 10.30 -6.93 -3.88
CA VAL A 120 9.87 -6.50 -5.20
C VAL A 120 10.27 -5.04 -5.38
N THR A 121 10.81 -4.70 -6.53
CA THR A 121 11.04 -3.33 -6.97
C THR A 121 10.24 -3.08 -8.24
N VAL A 122 9.49 -1.99 -8.29
CA VAL A 122 8.69 -1.60 -9.45
C VAL A 122 9.15 -0.25 -9.95
N MET A 123 9.55 -0.19 -11.22
CA MET A 123 9.88 1.04 -11.94
C MET A 123 8.72 1.39 -12.87
N PHE A 124 8.10 2.51 -12.65
CA PHE A 124 7.07 3.08 -13.51
C PHE A 124 7.69 4.12 -14.43
N TYR A 125 7.57 3.94 -15.72
CA TYR A 125 8.03 4.90 -16.74
C TYR A 125 6.82 5.58 -17.37
N PHE A 126 6.89 6.89 -17.50
CA PHE A 126 5.81 7.71 -18.03
C PHE A 126 6.07 8.14 -19.47
N LYS A 127 5.00 8.54 -20.17
CA LYS A 127 5.06 9.01 -21.57
C LYS A 127 5.87 10.31 -21.72
N ASP A 128 6.02 11.09 -20.63
CA ASP A 128 6.82 12.33 -20.59
C ASP A 128 8.33 12.09 -20.35
N GLY A 129 8.75 10.82 -20.25
CA GLY A 129 10.14 10.42 -20.01
C GLY A 129 10.53 10.37 -18.53
N THR A 130 9.66 10.77 -17.61
CA THR A 130 9.92 10.64 -16.17
C THR A 130 9.74 9.20 -15.70
N HIS A 131 10.26 8.89 -14.51
CA HIS A 131 10.07 7.58 -13.89
C HIS A 131 9.91 7.71 -12.37
N ARG A 132 9.30 6.68 -11.75
CA ARG A 132 9.18 6.54 -10.30
C ARG A 132 9.53 5.12 -9.90
N LYS A 133 10.29 4.97 -8.82
CA LYS A 133 10.71 3.69 -8.28
C LYS A 133 10.05 3.44 -6.94
N ILE A 134 9.42 2.28 -6.83
CA ILE A 134 8.73 1.81 -5.63
C ILE A 134 9.39 0.51 -5.17
N MET A 135 9.68 0.43 -3.88
CA MET A 135 10.28 -0.73 -3.23
C MET A 135 9.28 -1.33 -2.25
N LEU A 136 9.06 -2.63 -2.33
CA LEU A 136 8.22 -3.40 -1.43
C LEU A 136 9.12 -4.22 -0.50
N GLY A 137 9.04 -3.94 0.79
CA GLY A 137 9.86 -4.53 1.84
C GLY A 137 9.21 -5.70 2.55
N SER A 138 9.41 -5.78 3.88
CA SER A 138 8.89 -6.82 4.76
C SER A 138 7.41 -6.61 5.06
N GLU A 139 6.77 -7.68 5.52
CA GLU A 139 5.45 -7.61 6.12
C GLU A 139 5.49 -6.90 7.46
N VAL A 140 4.44 -6.14 7.77
CA VAL A 140 4.26 -5.52 9.07
C VAL A 140 3.95 -6.61 10.10
N PRO A 141 4.60 -6.61 11.27
CA PRO A 141 4.43 -7.68 12.27
C PRO A 141 2.99 -7.91 12.73
N ILE A 142 2.15 -6.88 12.67
CA ILE A 142 0.74 -6.94 13.08
C ILE A 142 -0.13 -6.42 11.94
N GLY A 143 -1.11 -7.21 11.55
CA GLY A 143 -2.00 -6.90 10.44
C GLY A 143 -1.53 -7.49 9.10
N ASN A 144 -2.28 -7.25 8.05
CA ASN A 144 -2.00 -7.77 6.71
C ASN A 144 -1.50 -6.64 5.81
N TYR A 145 -0.35 -6.05 6.19
CA TYR A 145 0.26 -4.92 5.52
C TYR A 145 1.72 -5.22 5.16
N VAL A 146 2.27 -4.46 4.23
CA VAL A 146 3.67 -4.48 3.82
C VAL A 146 4.21 -3.05 3.82
N TYR A 147 5.50 -2.92 4.16
CA TYR A 147 6.20 -1.65 4.05
C TYR A 147 6.57 -1.38 2.60
N ILE A 148 6.29 -0.17 2.17
CA ILE A 148 6.71 0.30 0.85
C ILE A 148 7.36 1.67 0.94
N LYS A 149 8.24 1.94 -0.01
CA LYS A 149 8.91 3.22 -0.13
C LYS A 149 9.01 3.64 -1.60
N GLU A 150 8.68 4.88 -1.85
CA GLU A 150 9.05 5.54 -3.08
C GLU A 150 10.45 6.15 -2.93
N GLU A 151 11.32 5.97 -3.91
CA GLU A 151 12.72 6.44 -3.85
C GLU A 151 12.82 7.95 -3.60
N SER A 152 11.91 8.73 -4.18
CA SER A 152 11.90 10.20 -4.11
C SER A 152 11.36 10.78 -2.81
N THR A 153 10.74 9.97 -1.93
CA THR A 153 10.17 10.44 -0.66
C THR A 153 10.97 9.98 0.54
N PRO A 154 11.03 10.75 1.64
CA PRO A 154 11.68 10.30 2.87
C PRO A 154 10.88 9.22 3.60
N ASP A 155 9.58 9.22 3.46
CA ASP A 155 8.64 8.42 4.24
C ASP A 155 8.53 6.97 3.76
N ILE A 156 8.15 6.07 4.68
CA ILE A 156 7.78 4.68 4.41
C ILE A 156 6.28 4.57 4.64
N TYR A 157 5.59 3.89 3.73
CA TYR A 157 4.15 3.70 3.80
C TYR A 157 3.80 2.25 4.13
N MET A 158 2.67 2.05 4.80
CA MET A 158 2.08 0.73 5.02
C MET A 158 0.88 0.57 4.10
N VAL A 159 0.88 -0.49 3.30
CA VAL A 159 -0.22 -0.80 2.37
C VAL A 159 -0.65 -2.25 2.53
N PRO A 160 -1.85 -2.64 2.08
CA PRO A 160 -2.30 -4.03 2.13
C PRO A 160 -1.29 -4.98 1.47
N ALA A 161 -0.95 -6.08 2.15
CA ALA A 161 0.05 -7.05 1.69
C ALA A 161 -0.35 -7.72 0.36
N SER A 162 -1.63 -7.70 0.00
CA SER A 162 -2.11 -8.18 -1.31
C SER A 162 -1.44 -7.54 -2.52
N ILE A 163 -0.79 -6.37 -2.36
CA ILE A 163 0.00 -5.75 -3.44
C ILE A 163 1.16 -6.63 -3.90
N VAL A 164 1.79 -7.37 -2.95
CA VAL A 164 2.88 -8.31 -3.28
C VAL A 164 2.32 -9.48 -4.09
N GLU A 165 1.15 -9.99 -3.70
CA GLU A 165 0.46 -11.06 -4.42
C GLU A 165 0.05 -10.62 -5.82
N ASP A 166 -0.48 -9.40 -5.96
CA ASP A 166 -0.89 -8.84 -7.24
C ASP A 166 0.29 -8.85 -8.23
N PHE A 167 1.46 -8.37 -7.82
CA PHE A 167 2.65 -8.41 -8.69
C PHE A 167 3.16 -9.85 -8.90
N THR A 168 3.16 -10.71 -7.88
CA THR A 168 3.67 -12.08 -7.98
C THR A 168 2.84 -12.93 -8.93
N LYS A 169 1.53 -12.70 -9.04
CA LYS A 169 0.64 -13.39 -10.00
C LYS A 169 1.09 -13.21 -11.45
N LEU A 170 1.78 -12.11 -11.77
CA LEU A 170 2.32 -11.89 -13.12
C LEU A 170 3.50 -12.81 -13.49
N LEU A 171 4.11 -13.47 -12.48
CA LEU A 171 5.17 -14.47 -12.70
C LEU A 171 4.62 -15.89 -12.86
N GLN A 172 3.37 -16.12 -12.45
CA GLN A 172 2.75 -17.44 -12.52
C GLN A 172 2.23 -17.69 -13.94
N GLU A 173 2.23 -18.93 -14.36
CA GLU A 173 1.59 -19.32 -15.60
C GLU A 173 0.11 -18.90 -15.58
N PRO A 174 -0.42 -18.38 -16.72
CA PRO A 174 -1.85 -18.16 -16.80
C PRO A 174 -2.53 -19.50 -16.51
N GLU A 175 -3.34 -19.52 -15.48
CA GLU A 175 -4.17 -20.68 -15.16
C GLU A 175 -4.97 -21.00 -16.41
N ASN A 176 -4.64 -22.13 -17.07
CA ASN A 176 -5.38 -22.58 -18.24
C ASN A 176 -6.86 -22.60 -17.84
N GLU A 177 -7.65 -21.71 -18.42
CA GLU A 177 -9.11 -21.84 -18.38
C GLU A 177 -9.40 -23.27 -18.85
N LYS A 178 -9.62 -24.15 -17.88
CA LYS A 178 -10.13 -25.49 -18.17
C LYS A 178 -11.42 -25.27 -18.94
N LYS A 179 -11.35 -25.47 -20.26
CA LYS A 179 -12.54 -25.57 -21.10
C LYS A 179 -13.42 -26.62 -20.45
N GLN A 180 -14.51 -26.19 -19.83
CA GLN A 180 -15.66 -27.04 -19.55
C GLN A 180 -16.44 -27.22 -20.86
#